data_00ea58eb70dbc111a623e31c86cafda0
#
_entry.id   00ea58eb70dbc111a623e31c86cafda0
#
_cell.length_a   1.000
_cell.length_b   1.000
_cell.length_c   1.000
_cell.angle_alpha   90.00
_cell.angle_beta   90.00
_cell.angle_gamma   90.00
#
_symmetry.space_group_name_H-M   'P 1'
#
loop_
_entity.id
_entity.type
_entity.pdbx_description
1 polymer ?
#
loop_
_entity_poly.entity_id
_entity_poly.type
_entity_poly.pdbx_seq_one_letter_code
_entity_poly.pdbx_strand_id
1 'polypeptide(L)'
;AFAFSEDEVRVVESTSGVYSATGVYLKNAEIEKSGVKKYVSILGYDPKKPLMSDVFTLNVYTGRELQPGDRRVVLGYNYLLPNKIFSKPYELNDNIILNGRKVKVIGFYASVGNAPDDSQIYVTNDFMEELYSNSSLSYNWIIAKVDTKNIDRVVKDIEKNLRKERGQDQGKEDFFVQSFDDMIESYSTALDIVIWFIVLIALISVFVSAINTANTMITSVLERVKEIGVMKSIGAKDSEIFAIFLFESSFLGFIAGVLGVIFGVALSFLGGKIIESVGYGFLQPTFPAWLFIACIVFATLTGAISGALPSRSASKVNPVDALRYE
;
A
#
# COMPACT_ATOMS: atom_id res chain seq x y z
N ALA A 1 -5.43 4.06 22.92
CA ALA A 1 -6.63 3.81 22.11
C ALA A 1 -7.63 4.88 22.46
N PHE A 2 -8.23 5.53 21.49
CA PHE A 2 -9.32 6.50 21.70
C PHE A 2 -10.50 5.79 22.37
N ALA A 3 -11.13 6.47 23.29
CA ALA A 3 -12.30 5.99 24.02
C ALA A 3 -13.37 7.05 23.93
N PHE A 4 -14.47 6.77 23.25
CA PHE A 4 -15.58 7.68 23.10
C PHE A 4 -16.80 7.14 23.83
N SER A 5 -17.54 8.04 24.47
CA SER A 5 -18.79 7.76 25.16
C SER A 5 -20.00 7.92 24.24
N GLU A 6 -21.16 7.49 24.70
CA GLU A 6 -22.42 7.71 23.99
C GLU A 6 -22.80 9.19 23.95
N ASP A 7 -22.44 9.97 25.00
CA ASP A 7 -22.69 11.39 25.03
C ASP A 7 -21.89 12.11 23.93
N GLU A 8 -20.67 11.70 23.69
CA GLU A 8 -19.84 12.24 22.61
C GLU A 8 -20.40 11.89 21.21
N VAL A 9 -20.96 10.70 21.04
CA VAL A 9 -21.70 10.36 19.79
C VAL A 9 -22.86 11.32 19.60
N ARG A 10 -23.62 11.62 20.66
CA ARG A 10 -24.72 12.61 20.61
C ARG A 10 -24.25 14.01 20.29
N VAL A 11 -23.11 14.43 20.87
CA VAL A 11 -22.49 15.74 20.56
C VAL A 11 -22.13 15.82 19.08
N VAL A 12 -21.51 14.79 18.52
CA VAL A 12 -21.21 14.73 17.09
C VAL A 12 -22.49 14.79 16.25
N GLU A 13 -23.49 13.98 16.59
CA GLU A 13 -24.75 13.92 15.84
C GLU A 13 -25.53 15.24 15.89
N SER A 14 -25.45 15.99 17.00
CA SER A 14 -26.11 17.30 17.14
C SER A 14 -25.35 18.46 16.48
N THR A 15 -24.15 18.22 15.96
CA THR A 15 -23.36 19.26 15.30
C THR A 15 -23.95 19.64 13.96
N SER A 16 -24.03 20.95 13.69
CA SER A 16 -24.59 21.47 12.43
C SER A 16 -23.84 20.91 11.21
N GLY A 17 -24.58 20.38 10.24
CA GLY A 17 -24.03 19.75 9.04
C GLY A 17 -23.78 18.24 9.18
N VAL A 18 -24.10 17.64 10.32
CA VAL A 18 -24.08 16.19 10.52
C VAL A 18 -25.51 15.65 10.30
N TYR A 19 -25.63 14.65 9.43
CA TYR A 19 -26.91 13.99 9.16
C TYR A 19 -27.18 12.79 10.07
N SER A 20 -26.11 12.08 10.43
CA SER A 20 -26.17 10.90 11.30
C SER A 20 -24.79 10.59 11.83
N ALA A 21 -24.69 10.11 13.07
CA ALA A 21 -23.46 9.61 13.66
C ALA A 21 -23.70 8.31 14.42
N THR A 22 -22.70 7.45 14.47
CA THR A 22 -22.72 6.19 15.22
C THR A 22 -21.38 5.87 15.80
N GLY A 23 -21.36 5.29 17.01
CA GLY A 23 -20.15 4.75 17.61
C GLY A 23 -19.90 3.32 17.11
N VAL A 24 -18.63 2.98 16.98
CA VAL A 24 -18.17 1.65 16.57
C VAL A 24 -17.26 1.09 17.64
N TYR A 25 -17.55 -0.14 18.09
CA TYR A 25 -16.71 -0.90 18.99
C TYR A 25 -15.74 -1.77 18.22
N LEU A 26 -14.48 -1.80 18.65
CA LEU A 26 -13.50 -2.76 18.21
C LEU A 26 -12.82 -3.39 19.43
N LYS A 27 -12.97 -4.69 19.59
CA LYS A 27 -12.37 -5.46 20.69
C LYS A 27 -11.77 -6.75 20.16
N ASN A 28 -10.98 -7.44 20.99
CA ASN A 28 -10.55 -8.79 20.72
C ASN A 28 -11.44 -9.78 21.47
N ALA A 29 -11.87 -10.82 20.79
CA ALA A 29 -12.68 -11.89 21.35
C ALA A 29 -11.98 -13.24 21.20
N GLU A 30 -12.13 -14.09 22.21
CA GLU A 30 -11.75 -15.49 22.12
C GLU A 30 -12.83 -16.26 21.34
N ILE A 31 -12.40 -16.98 20.32
CA ILE A 31 -13.26 -17.91 19.59
C ILE A 31 -12.74 -19.32 19.72
N GLU A 32 -13.66 -20.28 19.78
CA GLU A 32 -13.31 -21.70 19.90
C GLU A 32 -14.06 -22.55 18.88
N LYS A 33 -13.33 -23.46 18.22
CA LYS A 33 -13.90 -24.51 17.37
C LYS A 33 -13.11 -25.81 17.55
N SER A 34 -13.81 -26.89 17.87
CA SER A 34 -13.21 -28.21 18.02
C SER A 34 -12.03 -28.25 19.03
N GLY A 35 -12.13 -27.49 20.13
CA GLY A 35 -11.07 -27.40 21.16
C GLY A 35 -9.90 -26.48 20.82
N VAL A 36 -9.89 -25.86 19.65
CA VAL A 36 -8.87 -24.89 19.27
C VAL A 36 -9.38 -23.48 19.56
N LYS A 37 -8.65 -22.75 20.40
CA LYS A 37 -8.94 -21.35 20.73
C LYS A 37 -8.09 -20.40 19.91
N LYS A 38 -8.70 -19.32 19.45
CA LYS A 38 -8.02 -18.20 18.74
C LYS A 38 -8.58 -16.86 19.21
N TYR A 39 -7.75 -15.83 19.10
CA TYR A 39 -8.17 -14.45 19.35
C TYR A 39 -8.35 -13.74 18.01
N VAL A 40 -9.48 -13.11 17.85
CA VAL A 40 -9.85 -12.38 16.62
C VAL A 40 -10.48 -11.05 16.97
N SER A 41 -10.44 -10.12 16.03
CA SER A 41 -11.14 -8.85 16.18
C SER A 41 -12.64 -9.02 16.02
N ILE A 42 -13.38 -8.42 16.93
CA ILE A 42 -14.83 -8.31 16.89
C ILE A 42 -15.21 -6.84 16.78
N LEU A 43 -16.08 -6.53 15.82
CA LEU A 43 -16.55 -5.19 15.52
C LEU A 43 -18.04 -5.10 15.81
N GLY A 44 -18.39 -4.13 16.66
CA GLY A 44 -19.78 -3.78 16.95
C GLY A 44 -20.19 -2.53 16.21
N TYR A 45 -21.35 -2.57 15.54
CA TYR A 45 -21.94 -1.41 14.88
C TYR A 45 -23.46 -1.39 15.07
N ASP A 46 -24.09 -0.25 14.84
CA ASP A 46 -25.55 -0.09 14.90
C ASP A 46 -26.19 -0.31 13.51
N PRO A 47 -26.93 -1.41 13.30
CA PRO A 47 -27.61 -1.66 12.02
C PRO A 47 -28.71 -0.65 11.67
N LYS A 48 -29.21 0.15 12.65
CA LYS A 48 -30.18 1.23 12.38
C LYS A 48 -29.53 2.39 11.62
N LYS A 49 -28.21 2.54 11.77
CA LYS A 49 -27.38 3.55 11.12
C LYS A 49 -26.29 2.86 10.32
N PRO A 50 -26.57 2.42 9.08
CA PRO A 50 -25.66 1.56 8.31
C PRO A 50 -24.42 2.29 7.77
N LEU A 51 -23.91 3.30 8.51
CA LEU A 51 -22.74 4.07 8.12
C LEU A 51 -21.50 3.20 7.97
N MET A 52 -21.40 2.13 8.76
CA MET A 52 -20.29 1.18 8.68
C MET A 52 -20.27 0.42 7.35
N SER A 53 -21.44 -0.10 6.92
CA SER A 53 -21.54 -0.80 5.63
C SER A 53 -21.36 0.15 4.44
N ASP A 54 -21.83 1.41 4.56
CA ASP A 54 -21.64 2.42 3.51
C ASP A 54 -20.15 2.77 3.32
N VAL A 55 -19.41 2.97 4.42
CA VAL A 55 -17.99 3.38 4.38
C VAL A 55 -17.09 2.23 3.94
N PHE A 56 -17.30 1.03 4.47
CA PHE A 56 -16.42 -0.13 4.21
C PHE A 56 -16.94 -1.05 3.10
N THR A 57 -18.01 -0.68 2.42
CA THR A 57 -18.62 -1.45 1.31
C THR A 57 -18.84 -2.91 1.68
N LEU A 58 -19.37 -3.15 2.88
CA LEU A 58 -19.62 -4.49 3.39
C LEU A 58 -20.82 -5.12 2.65
N ASN A 59 -20.52 -5.97 1.66
CA ASN A 59 -21.53 -6.71 0.93
C ASN A 59 -21.66 -8.13 1.50
N VAL A 60 -22.89 -8.60 1.68
CA VAL A 60 -23.13 -9.98 2.11
C VAL A 60 -22.82 -10.95 0.97
N TYR A 61 -21.93 -11.90 1.22
CA TYR A 61 -21.64 -13.00 0.29
C TYR A 61 -22.70 -14.10 0.37
N THR A 62 -23.10 -14.49 1.59
CA THR A 62 -24.16 -15.47 1.83
C THR A 62 -24.83 -15.24 3.17
N GLY A 63 -26.09 -15.59 3.27
CA GLY A 63 -26.91 -15.35 4.46
C GLY A 63 -27.57 -13.96 4.44
N ARG A 64 -27.52 -13.26 5.56
CA ARG A 64 -28.10 -11.91 5.71
C ARG A 64 -27.24 -11.03 6.61
N GLU A 65 -27.43 -9.74 6.50
CA GLU A 65 -26.86 -8.73 7.40
C GLU A 65 -27.47 -8.78 8.81
N LEU A 66 -26.76 -8.14 9.73
CA LEU A 66 -27.26 -7.89 11.07
C LEU A 66 -28.49 -6.97 11.02
N GLN A 67 -29.45 -7.25 11.88
CA GLN A 67 -30.62 -6.40 12.11
C GLN A 67 -30.60 -5.87 13.54
N PRO A 68 -31.27 -4.75 13.82
CA PRO A 68 -31.40 -4.22 15.17
C PRO A 68 -31.88 -5.29 16.16
N GLY A 69 -31.17 -5.43 17.27
CA GLY A 69 -31.46 -6.42 18.32
C GLY A 69 -31.00 -7.85 18.03
N ASP A 70 -30.29 -8.13 16.93
CA ASP A 70 -29.70 -9.44 16.68
C ASP A 70 -28.61 -9.75 17.73
N ARG A 71 -28.71 -10.94 18.33
CA ARG A 71 -27.70 -11.58 19.19
C ARG A 71 -27.00 -12.71 18.46
N ARG A 72 -26.60 -12.42 17.24
CA ARG A 72 -26.00 -13.36 16.29
C ARG A 72 -24.81 -12.68 15.64
N VAL A 73 -24.04 -13.42 14.84
CA VAL A 73 -22.83 -12.91 14.21
C VAL A 73 -22.89 -13.02 12.70
N VAL A 74 -22.28 -12.04 12.03
CA VAL A 74 -21.86 -12.15 10.64
C VAL A 74 -20.33 -12.26 10.66
N LEU A 75 -19.77 -13.16 9.87
CA LEU A 75 -18.34 -13.44 9.84
C LEU A 75 -17.71 -12.85 8.57
N GLY A 76 -16.44 -12.51 8.65
CA GLY A 76 -15.66 -12.14 7.48
C GLY A 76 -15.40 -13.34 6.56
N TYR A 77 -14.94 -13.08 5.35
CA TYR A 77 -14.80 -14.07 4.29
C TYR A 77 -13.87 -15.25 4.65
N ASN A 78 -12.80 -14.99 5.41
CA ASN A 78 -11.80 -15.99 5.75
C ASN A 78 -12.35 -17.16 6.57
N TYR A 79 -13.51 -16.99 7.21
CA TYR A 79 -14.17 -18.08 7.95
C TYR A 79 -14.79 -19.13 7.03
N LEU A 80 -15.04 -18.80 5.75
CA LEU A 80 -15.50 -19.74 4.71
C LEU A 80 -14.37 -20.58 4.12
N LEU A 81 -13.11 -20.16 4.31
CA LEU A 81 -11.96 -20.80 3.69
C LEU A 81 -11.36 -21.86 4.64
N PRO A 82 -11.07 -23.07 4.15
CA PRO A 82 -10.39 -24.08 4.96
C PRO A 82 -8.96 -23.63 5.30
N ASN A 83 -8.52 -23.96 6.51
CA ASN A 83 -7.16 -23.65 7.01
C ASN A 83 -6.78 -22.15 7.11
N LYS A 84 -7.71 -21.22 6.91
CA LYS A 84 -7.44 -19.79 7.15
C LYS A 84 -7.59 -19.45 8.63
N ILE A 85 -8.78 -19.54 9.19
CA ILE A 85 -9.02 -19.30 10.63
C ILE A 85 -8.98 -20.63 11.37
N PHE A 86 -9.74 -21.63 10.93
CA PHE A 86 -9.76 -23.00 11.46
C PHE A 86 -9.56 -24.02 10.33
N SER A 87 -9.21 -25.25 10.69
CA SER A 87 -9.03 -26.33 9.70
C SER A 87 -10.33 -26.62 8.94
N LYS A 88 -11.47 -26.59 9.63
CA LYS A 88 -12.80 -26.68 9.00
C LYS A 88 -13.42 -25.29 8.92
N PRO A 89 -13.92 -24.88 7.75
CA PRO A 89 -14.64 -23.61 7.60
C PRO A 89 -15.94 -23.60 8.42
N TYR A 90 -16.51 -22.41 8.60
CA TYR A 90 -17.87 -22.25 9.12
C TYR A 90 -18.86 -22.25 7.97
N GLU A 91 -20.05 -22.75 8.24
CA GLU A 91 -21.19 -22.72 7.34
C GLU A 91 -22.31 -21.84 7.90
N LEU A 92 -23.26 -21.49 7.04
CA LEU A 92 -24.43 -20.72 7.46
C LEU A 92 -25.21 -21.53 8.49
N ASN A 93 -25.66 -20.87 9.55
CA ASN A 93 -26.35 -21.46 10.70
C ASN A 93 -25.48 -22.27 11.68
N ASP A 94 -24.18 -22.39 11.45
CA ASP A 94 -23.27 -22.93 12.45
C ASP A 94 -23.31 -22.11 13.75
N ASN A 95 -22.79 -22.73 14.81
CA ASN A 95 -22.56 -22.03 16.07
C ASN A 95 -21.07 -21.82 16.28
N ILE A 96 -20.70 -20.57 16.58
CA ILE A 96 -19.37 -20.20 17.05
C ILE A 96 -19.39 -20.02 18.58
N ILE A 97 -18.35 -20.45 19.25
CA ILE A 97 -18.16 -20.12 20.67
C ILE A 97 -17.37 -18.83 20.73
N LEU A 98 -18.00 -17.78 21.25
CA LEU A 98 -17.46 -16.42 21.33
C LEU A 98 -17.41 -16.00 22.80
N ASN A 99 -16.23 -15.77 23.35
CA ASN A 99 -16.02 -15.51 24.78
C ASN A 99 -16.77 -16.53 25.69
N GLY A 100 -16.73 -17.80 25.32
CA GLY A 100 -17.42 -18.89 26.05
C GLY A 100 -18.94 -18.98 25.80
N ARG A 101 -19.54 -18.04 25.03
CA ARG A 101 -20.96 -18.09 24.67
C ARG A 101 -21.17 -18.67 23.28
N LYS A 102 -22.16 -19.54 23.14
CA LYS A 102 -22.54 -20.14 21.87
C LYS A 102 -23.43 -19.16 21.09
N VAL A 103 -22.95 -18.72 19.91
CA VAL A 103 -23.62 -17.71 19.08
C VAL A 103 -23.81 -18.26 17.67
N LYS A 104 -24.97 -17.98 17.06
CA LYS A 104 -25.31 -18.46 15.72
C LYS A 104 -24.74 -17.57 14.63
N VAL A 105 -24.15 -18.16 13.60
CA VAL A 105 -23.67 -17.50 12.38
C VAL A 105 -24.86 -17.33 11.42
N ILE A 106 -25.15 -16.09 11.01
CA ILE A 106 -26.28 -15.75 10.14
C ILE A 106 -25.88 -15.26 8.77
N GLY A 107 -24.60 -14.98 8.56
CA GLY A 107 -24.10 -14.52 7.27
C GLY A 107 -22.60 -14.44 7.24
N PHE A 108 -22.10 -14.22 6.04
CA PHE A 108 -20.69 -13.96 5.77
C PHE A 108 -20.58 -12.75 4.84
N TYR A 109 -19.67 -11.84 5.14
CA TYR A 109 -19.34 -10.76 4.23
C TYR A 109 -18.45 -11.22 3.08
N ALA A 110 -18.56 -10.57 1.94
CA ALA A 110 -17.66 -10.78 0.81
C ALA A 110 -16.25 -10.32 1.17
N SER A 111 -15.25 -10.93 0.53
CA SER A 111 -13.87 -10.50 0.73
C SER A 111 -13.66 -9.09 0.24
N VAL A 112 -13.06 -8.26 1.08
CA VAL A 112 -12.54 -6.93 0.72
C VAL A 112 -11.06 -6.99 0.31
N GLY A 113 -10.45 -8.20 0.38
CA GLY A 113 -9.06 -8.44 0.01
C GLY A 113 -8.05 -8.04 1.07
N ASN A 114 -8.51 -7.66 2.27
CA ASN A 114 -7.68 -7.31 3.42
C ASN A 114 -7.86 -8.36 4.52
N ALA A 115 -6.79 -9.09 4.83
CA ALA A 115 -6.85 -10.22 5.77
C ALA A 115 -7.38 -9.86 7.17
N PRO A 116 -7.03 -8.73 7.80
CA PRO A 116 -7.65 -8.31 9.05
C PRO A 116 -9.15 -8.18 8.96
N ASP A 117 -9.69 -7.46 7.97
CA ASP A 117 -11.12 -7.22 7.83
C ASP A 117 -11.87 -8.48 7.41
N ASP A 118 -11.29 -9.28 6.51
CA ASP A 118 -11.83 -10.58 6.12
C ASP A 118 -11.84 -11.61 7.25
N SER A 119 -11.16 -11.34 8.37
CA SER A 119 -11.09 -12.22 9.55
C SER A 119 -11.85 -11.67 10.76
N GLN A 120 -12.57 -10.57 10.62
CA GLN A 120 -13.36 -9.98 11.70
C GLN A 120 -14.70 -10.72 11.94
N ILE A 121 -15.20 -10.57 13.15
CA ILE A 121 -16.56 -10.95 13.53
C ILE A 121 -17.37 -9.66 13.71
N TYR A 122 -18.54 -9.63 13.12
CA TYR A 122 -19.42 -8.47 13.16
C TYR A 122 -20.64 -8.77 14.04
N VAL A 123 -20.97 -7.85 14.94
CA VAL A 123 -22.10 -7.94 15.87
C VAL A 123 -22.81 -6.58 15.97
N THR A 124 -24.00 -6.56 16.55
CA THR A 124 -24.66 -5.30 16.90
C THR A 124 -24.00 -4.65 18.13
N ASN A 125 -24.07 -3.32 18.26
CA ASN A 125 -23.61 -2.61 19.45
C ASN A 125 -24.28 -3.14 20.72
N ASP A 126 -25.58 -3.37 20.70
CA ASP A 126 -26.34 -3.91 21.83
C ASP A 126 -25.78 -5.29 22.28
N PHE A 127 -25.44 -6.14 21.31
CA PHE A 127 -24.88 -7.46 21.62
C PHE A 127 -23.40 -7.37 22.08
N MET A 128 -22.65 -6.40 21.58
CA MET A 128 -21.28 -6.12 22.05
C MET A 128 -21.30 -5.73 23.54
N GLU A 129 -22.21 -4.85 23.96
CA GLU A 129 -22.38 -4.44 25.35
C GLU A 129 -22.76 -5.62 26.25
N GLU A 130 -23.61 -6.50 25.76
CA GLU A 130 -23.95 -7.74 26.48
C GLU A 130 -22.77 -8.71 26.59
N LEU A 131 -21.95 -8.86 25.55
CA LEU A 131 -20.78 -9.73 25.56
C LEU A 131 -19.69 -9.26 26.52
N TYR A 132 -19.58 -7.95 26.72
CA TYR A 132 -18.55 -7.31 27.54
C TYR A 132 -19.14 -6.57 28.76
N SER A 133 -20.30 -6.98 29.24
CA SER A 133 -21.03 -6.34 30.35
C SER A 133 -20.22 -6.16 31.64
N ASN A 134 -19.16 -6.94 31.83
CA ASN A 134 -18.24 -6.83 32.97
C ASN A 134 -17.06 -5.85 32.76
N SER A 135 -17.01 -5.16 31.64
CA SER A 135 -15.92 -4.23 31.27
C SER A 135 -16.53 -2.87 30.93
N SER A 136 -15.82 -1.77 31.25
CA SER A 136 -16.21 -0.46 30.73
C SER A 136 -15.99 -0.46 29.21
N LEU A 137 -17.07 -0.46 28.46
CA LEU A 137 -17.03 -0.31 27.02
C LEU A 137 -16.99 1.16 26.62
N SER A 138 -16.15 1.47 25.66
CA SER A 138 -16.09 2.74 24.98
C SER A 138 -15.97 2.50 23.50
N TYR A 139 -16.55 3.36 22.70
CA TYR A 139 -16.39 3.32 21.26
C TYR A 139 -14.94 3.62 20.89
N ASN A 140 -14.44 2.92 19.89
CA ASN A 140 -13.10 3.17 19.35
C ASN A 140 -13.12 4.27 18.30
N TRP A 141 -14.22 4.39 17.56
CA TRP A 141 -14.46 5.41 16.55
C TRP A 141 -15.88 5.92 16.60
N ILE A 142 -16.07 7.14 16.13
CA ILE A 142 -17.36 7.70 15.77
C ILE A 142 -17.33 7.94 14.27
N ILE A 143 -18.27 7.35 13.55
CA ILE A 143 -18.47 7.57 12.12
C ILE A 143 -19.66 8.50 11.96
N ALA A 144 -19.49 9.55 11.18
CA ALA A 144 -20.54 10.52 10.90
C ALA A 144 -20.73 10.75 9.40
N LYS A 145 -21.98 10.83 8.97
CA LYS A 145 -22.35 11.26 7.62
C LYS A 145 -22.66 12.76 7.67
N VAL A 146 -21.92 13.52 6.85
CA VAL A 146 -21.93 14.97 6.91
C VAL A 146 -22.27 15.62 5.56
N ASP A 147 -22.57 16.93 5.58
CA ASP A 147 -22.70 17.71 4.35
C ASP A 147 -21.34 17.91 3.68
N THR A 148 -21.18 17.32 2.50
CA THR A 148 -19.93 17.37 1.72
C THR A 148 -19.63 18.76 1.13
N LYS A 149 -20.62 19.69 1.07
CA LYS A 149 -20.40 21.04 0.53
C LYS A 149 -19.51 21.90 1.44
N ASN A 150 -19.50 21.62 2.74
CA ASN A 150 -18.77 22.39 3.76
C ASN A 150 -18.03 21.49 4.74
N ILE A 151 -17.42 20.42 4.23
CA ILE A 151 -16.84 19.35 5.06
C ILE A 151 -15.81 19.89 6.05
N ASP A 152 -14.91 20.77 5.64
CA ASP A 152 -13.86 21.35 6.50
C ASP A 152 -14.44 22.14 7.68
N ARG A 153 -15.57 22.82 7.45
CA ARG A 153 -16.27 23.54 8.50
C ARG A 153 -16.90 22.56 9.48
N VAL A 154 -17.57 21.53 8.98
CA VAL A 154 -18.23 20.53 9.83
C VAL A 154 -17.21 19.78 10.66
N VAL A 155 -16.06 19.39 10.10
CA VAL A 155 -14.94 18.75 10.82
C VAL A 155 -14.47 19.65 11.97
N LYS A 156 -14.24 20.95 11.71
CA LYS A 156 -13.83 21.91 12.74
C LYS A 156 -14.89 22.13 13.83
N ASP A 157 -16.16 22.15 13.44
CA ASP A 157 -17.26 22.31 14.38
C ASP A 157 -17.42 21.06 15.28
N ILE A 158 -17.27 19.85 14.71
CA ILE A 158 -17.23 18.59 15.48
C ILE A 158 -16.05 18.59 16.46
N GLU A 159 -14.86 18.91 15.99
CA GLU A 159 -13.66 18.99 16.84
C GLU A 159 -13.85 19.96 17.99
N LYS A 160 -14.36 21.16 17.72
CA LYS A 160 -14.65 22.18 18.73
C LYS A 160 -15.67 21.71 19.78
N ASN A 161 -16.75 21.03 19.33
CA ASN A 161 -17.81 20.57 20.20
C ASN A 161 -17.33 19.41 21.08
N LEU A 162 -16.59 18.44 20.53
CA LEU A 162 -15.97 17.36 21.30
C LEU A 162 -14.94 17.87 22.31
N ARG A 163 -14.12 18.86 21.91
CA ARG A 163 -13.15 19.50 22.81
C ARG A 163 -13.86 20.16 24.00
N LYS A 164 -14.97 20.85 23.73
CA LYS A 164 -15.78 21.47 24.78
C LYS A 164 -16.41 20.43 25.72
N GLU A 165 -16.91 19.32 25.18
CA GLU A 165 -17.48 18.22 25.95
C GLU A 165 -16.45 17.58 26.87
N ARG A 166 -15.21 17.39 26.40
CA ARG A 166 -14.09 16.87 27.20
C ARG A 166 -13.44 17.90 28.12
N GLY A 167 -13.81 19.18 28.04
CA GLY A 167 -13.17 20.25 28.82
C GLY A 167 -11.70 20.43 28.50
N GLN A 168 -11.27 20.18 27.25
CA GLN A 168 -9.88 20.24 26.82
C GLN A 168 -9.55 21.59 26.17
N ASP A 169 -8.27 21.98 26.25
CA ASP A 169 -7.74 23.16 25.58
C ASP A 169 -7.39 22.83 24.12
N GLN A 170 -7.43 23.84 23.26
CA GLN A 170 -7.00 23.71 21.88
C GLN A 170 -5.52 23.30 21.77
N GLY A 171 -5.24 22.26 21.00
CA GLY A 171 -3.91 21.69 20.80
C GLY A 171 -3.49 20.68 21.88
N LYS A 172 -4.41 20.31 22.80
CA LYS A 172 -4.21 19.27 23.81
C LYS A 172 -5.25 18.16 23.72
N GLU A 173 -5.88 18.03 22.57
CA GLU A 173 -6.90 17.01 22.33
C GLU A 173 -6.27 15.61 22.37
N ASP A 174 -6.97 14.68 23.00
CA ASP A 174 -6.64 13.23 22.98
C ASP A 174 -7.46 12.47 21.94
N PHE A 175 -8.05 13.17 20.99
CA PHE A 175 -8.79 12.66 19.84
C PHE A 175 -8.42 13.46 18.59
N PHE A 176 -8.79 12.96 17.42
CA PHE A 176 -8.73 13.72 16.18
C PHE A 176 -10.03 13.52 15.38
N VAL A 177 -10.36 14.53 14.57
CA VAL A 177 -11.48 14.51 13.65
C VAL A 177 -10.93 14.77 12.26
N GLN A 178 -11.27 13.91 11.31
CA GLN A 178 -10.82 14.07 9.93
C GLN A 178 -11.90 13.58 8.98
N SER A 179 -11.94 14.14 7.80
CA SER A 179 -12.76 13.62 6.71
C SER A 179 -12.14 12.33 6.13
N PHE A 180 -12.94 11.58 5.38
CA PHE A 180 -12.44 10.42 4.67
C PHE A 180 -11.41 10.82 3.59
N ASP A 181 -11.63 11.98 2.95
CA ASP A 181 -10.71 12.53 1.96
C ASP A 181 -9.36 12.91 2.60
N ASP A 182 -9.37 13.57 3.77
CA ASP A 182 -8.13 13.90 4.52
C ASP A 182 -7.37 12.64 4.94
N MET A 183 -8.10 11.58 5.29
CA MET A 183 -7.48 10.29 5.63
C MET A 183 -6.78 9.70 4.41
N ILE A 184 -7.43 9.68 3.24
CA ILE A 184 -6.83 9.21 1.98
C ILE A 184 -5.62 10.07 1.62
N GLU A 185 -5.71 11.40 1.73
CA GLU A 185 -4.61 12.32 1.46
C GLU A 185 -3.43 12.06 2.39
N SER A 186 -3.68 11.84 3.67
CA SER A 186 -2.63 11.50 4.64
C SER A 186 -1.92 10.19 4.30
N TYR A 187 -2.66 9.14 3.93
CA TYR A 187 -2.07 7.88 3.47
C TYR A 187 -1.29 8.06 2.17
N SER A 188 -1.84 8.80 1.21
CA SER A 188 -1.16 9.09 -0.06
C SER A 188 0.15 9.84 0.18
N THR A 189 0.14 10.85 1.03
CA THR A 189 1.34 11.61 1.41
C THR A 189 2.40 10.72 2.06
N ALA A 190 2.00 9.81 2.96
CA ALA A 190 2.93 8.87 3.58
C ALA A 190 3.54 7.92 2.54
N LEU A 191 2.75 7.43 1.59
CA LEU A 191 3.24 6.60 0.47
C LEU A 191 4.17 7.39 -0.45
N ASP A 192 3.85 8.64 -0.76
CA ASP A 192 4.68 9.51 -1.58
C ASP A 192 6.07 9.75 -0.96
N ILE A 193 6.13 9.95 0.36
CA ILE A 193 7.41 10.05 1.08
C ILE A 193 8.26 8.78 0.88
N VAL A 194 7.65 7.61 1.03
CA VAL A 194 8.34 6.32 0.83
C VAL A 194 8.80 6.18 -0.64
N ILE A 195 7.94 6.53 -1.59
CA ILE A 195 8.27 6.48 -3.03
C ILE A 195 9.45 7.42 -3.35
N TRP A 196 9.42 8.67 -2.86
CA TRP A 196 10.52 9.61 -3.05
C TRP A 196 11.83 9.13 -2.45
N PHE A 197 11.78 8.48 -1.30
CA PHE A 197 12.97 7.87 -0.69
C PHE A 197 13.56 6.74 -1.57
N ILE A 198 12.70 5.88 -2.13
CA ILE A 198 13.12 4.82 -3.06
C ILE A 198 13.70 5.42 -4.35
N VAL A 199 13.06 6.47 -4.89
CA VAL A 199 13.56 7.20 -6.08
C VAL A 199 14.93 7.81 -5.82
N LEU A 200 15.17 8.38 -4.64
CA LEU A 200 16.48 8.92 -4.27
C LEU A 200 17.57 7.83 -4.29
N ILE A 201 17.28 6.67 -3.68
CA ILE A 201 18.21 5.53 -3.71
C ILE A 201 18.49 5.07 -5.15
N ALA A 202 17.44 4.99 -5.97
CA ALA A 202 17.56 4.63 -7.37
C ALA A 202 18.44 5.62 -8.15
N LEU A 203 18.28 6.93 -7.94
CA LEU A 203 19.11 7.96 -8.57
C LEU A 203 20.56 7.86 -8.17
N ILE A 204 20.86 7.61 -6.89
CA ILE A 204 22.23 7.36 -6.43
C ILE A 204 22.82 6.13 -7.14
N SER A 205 22.04 5.05 -7.25
CA SER A 205 22.46 3.82 -7.94
C SER A 205 22.75 4.06 -9.42
N VAL A 206 21.90 4.85 -10.10
CA VAL A 206 22.12 5.27 -11.50
C VAL A 206 23.41 6.07 -11.63
N PHE A 207 23.66 7.02 -10.71
CA PHE A 207 24.89 7.83 -10.72
C PHE A 207 26.15 6.98 -10.57
N VAL A 208 26.16 6.04 -9.62
CA VAL A 208 27.29 5.11 -9.43
C VAL A 208 27.47 4.22 -10.66
N SER A 209 26.38 3.71 -11.24
CA SER A 209 26.41 2.92 -12.47
C SER A 209 26.98 3.70 -13.65
N ALA A 210 26.60 4.98 -13.77
CA ALA A 210 27.13 5.87 -14.83
C ALA A 210 28.64 6.04 -14.73
N ILE A 211 29.19 6.23 -13.53
CA ILE A 211 30.62 6.32 -13.29
C ILE A 211 31.33 5.00 -13.66
N ASN A 212 30.76 3.87 -13.23
CA ASN A 212 31.33 2.55 -13.55
C ASN A 212 31.32 2.29 -15.05
N THR A 213 30.25 2.63 -15.75
CA THR A 213 30.18 2.51 -17.22
C THR A 213 31.23 3.38 -17.89
N ALA A 214 31.41 4.62 -17.44
CA ALA A 214 32.44 5.52 -17.97
C ALA A 214 33.88 4.92 -17.76
N ASN A 215 34.17 4.39 -16.56
CA ASN A 215 35.44 3.76 -16.27
C ASN A 215 35.69 2.51 -17.14
N THR A 216 34.68 1.66 -17.31
CA THR A 216 34.75 0.48 -18.18
C THR A 216 35.05 0.87 -19.63
N MET A 217 34.37 1.93 -20.12
CA MET A 217 34.58 2.44 -21.48
C MET A 217 35.99 3.04 -21.65
N ILE A 218 36.53 3.77 -20.63
CA ILE A 218 37.90 4.27 -20.66
C ILE A 218 38.90 3.09 -20.79
N THR A 219 38.73 2.05 -19.99
CA THR A 219 39.57 0.86 -20.07
C THR A 219 39.48 0.19 -21.44
N SER A 220 38.25 0.01 -21.97
CA SER A 220 38.03 -0.55 -23.30
C SER A 220 38.72 0.26 -24.42
N VAL A 221 38.64 1.59 -24.34
CA VAL A 221 39.35 2.48 -25.28
C VAL A 221 40.88 2.31 -25.20
N LEU A 222 41.42 2.24 -23.99
CA LEU A 222 42.87 2.06 -23.78
C LEU A 222 43.35 0.72 -24.32
N GLU A 223 42.64 -0.38 -24.12
CA GLU A 223 42.96 -1.70 -24.65
C GLU A 223 42.90 -1.75 -26.17
N ARG A 224 42.06 -0.96 -26.81
CA ARG A 224 41.86 -0.90 -28.27
C ARG A 224 42.55 0.29 -28.98
N VAL A 225 43.47 1.00 -28.30
CA VAL A 225 44.13 2.18 -28.86
C VAL A 225 44.83 1.89 -30.20
N LYS A 226 45.50 0.72 -30.36
CA LYS A 226 46.12 0.31 -31.62
C LYS A 226 45.12 0.11 -32.75
N GLU A 227 43.94 -0.48 -32.46
CA GLU A 227 42.87 -0.67 -33.44
C GLU A 227 42.31 0.69 -33.91
N ILE A 228 42.12 1.64 -32.96
CA ILE A 228 41.72 3.01 -33.27
C ILE A 228 42.76 3.71 -34.14
N GLY A 229 44.06 3.53 -33.81
CA GLY A 229 45.16 4.07 -34.61
C GLY A 229 45.18 3.55 -36.05
N VAL A 230 44.98 2.25 -36.26
CA VAL A 230 44.85 1.64 -37.57
C VAL A 230 43.62 2.19 -38.33
N MET A 231 42.44 2.22 -37.72
CA MET A 231 41.23 2.77 -38.36
C MET A 231 41.45 4.24 -38.83
N LYS A 232 42.08 5.06 -38.01
CA LYS A 232 42.40 6.43 -38.37
C LYS A 232 43.45 6.55 -39.46
N SER A 233 44.46 5.70 -39.50
CA SER A 233 45.50 5.71 -40.51
C SER A 233 44.98 5.34 -41.90
N ILE A 234 43.90 4.55 -41.99
CA ILE A 234 43.21 4.24 -43.26
C ILE A 234 42.07 5.25 -43.59
N GLY A 235 41.90 6.33 -42.78
CA GLY A 235 41.04 7.48 -43.11
C GLY A 235 39.73 7.54 -42.35
N ALA A 236 39.50 6.77 -41.25
CA ALA A 236 38.31 6.90 -40.43
C ALA A 236 38.25 8.27 -39.75
N LYS A 237 37.07 8.91 -39.80
CA LYS A 237 36.81 10.21 -39.19
C LYS A 237 36.62 10.11 -37.68
N ASP A 238 36.93 11.18 -36.95
CA ASP A 238 36.68 11.28 -35.51
C ASP A 238 35.22 10.99 -35.13
N SER A 239 34.29 11.44 -35.97
CA SER A 239 32.86 11.22 -35.78
C SER A 239 32.45 9.73 -35.87
N GLU A 240 33.17 8.96 -36.72
CA GLU A 240 32.90 7.54 -36.90
C GLU A 240 33.38 6.74 -35.68
N ILE A 241 34.62 7.06 -35.21
CA ILE A 241 35.13 6.49 -33.97
C ILE A 241 34.24 6.82 -32.77
N PHE A 242 33.87 8.10 -32.65
CA PHE A 242 32.92 8.52 -31.59
C PHE A 242 31.60 7.73 -31.64
N ALA A 243 31.02 7.57 -32.84
CA ALA A 243 29.74 6.86 -33.00
C ALA A 243 29.84 5.37 -32.62
N ILE A 244 30.97 4.70 -32.94
CA ILE A 244 31.19 3.30 -32.57
C ILE A 244 31.17 3.12 -31.04
N PHE A 245 31.94 3.88 -30.31
CA PHE A 245 32.00 3.76 -28.84
C PHE A 245 30.76 4.28 -28.15
N LEU A 246 30.09 5.30 -28.69
CA LEU A 246 28.79 5.76 -28.19
C LEU A 246 27.71 4.70 -28.37
N PHE A 247 27.70 4.04 -29.54
CA PHE A 247 26.77 2.91 -29.78
C PHE A 247 27.04 1.76 -28.82
N GLU A 248 28.31 1.39 -28.60
CA GLU A 248 28.71 0.33 -27.68
C GLU A 248 28.16 0.60 -26.25
N SER A 249 28.38 1.81 -25.73
CA SER A 249 27.89 2.20 -24.40
C SER A 249 26.37 2.27 -24.33
N SER A 250 25.71 2.77 -25.37
CA SER A 250 24.23 2.82 -25.45
C SER A 250 23.65 1.42 -25.50
N PHE A 251 24.27 0.49 -26.23
CA PHE A 251 23.85 -0.89 -26.35
C PHE A 251 24.01 -1.66 -25.04
N LEU A 252 25.09 -1.41 -24.29
CA LEU A 252 25.24 -1.92 -22.93
C LEU A 252 24.12 -1.42 -22.02
N GLY A 253 23.78 -0.15 -22.09
CA GLY A 253 22.63 0.43 -21.38
C GLY A 253 21.31 -0.21 -21.77
N PHE A 254 21.10 -0.49 -23.07
CA PHE A 254 19.89 -1.17 -23.55
C PHE A 254 19.78 -2.58 -22.98
N ILE A 255 20.83 -3.40 -23.08
CA ILE A 255 20.84 -4.76 -22.51
C ILE A 255 20.60 -4.72 -21.00
N ALA A 256 21.27 -3.84 -20.28
CA ALA A 256 21.09 -3.66 -18.84
C ALA A 256 19.65 -3.27 -18.51
N GLY A 257 19.05 -2.38 -19.30
CA GLY A 257 17.65 -1.97 -19.17
C GLY A 257 16.66 -3.12 -19.35
N VAL A 258 16.85 -3.94 -20.40
CA VAL A 258 16.03 -5.13 -20.64
C VAL A 258 16.15 -6.14 -19.48
N LEU A 259 17.38 -6.44 -19.05
CA LEU A 259 17.60 -7.33 -17.90
C LEU A 259 16.99 -6.76 -16.63
N GLY A 260 17.16 -5.45 -16.38
CA GLY A 260 16.56 -4.77 -15.22
C GLY A 260 15.05 -4.87 -15.19
N VAL A 261 14.39 -4.69 -16.34
CA VAL A 261 12.92 -4.86 -16.47
C VAL A 261 12.51 -6.30 -16.17
N ILE A 262 13.21 -7.30 -16.73
CA ILE A 262 12.91 -8.72 -16.48
C ILE A 262 13.03 -9.05 -15.00
N PHE A 263 14.13 -8.66 -14.36
CA PHE A 263 14.34 -8.89 -12.93
C PHE A 263 13.31 -8.11 -12.06
N GLY A 264 13.02 -6.86 -12.41
CA GLY A 264 12.04 -6.05 -11.71
C GLY A 264 10.64 -6.65 -11.74
N VAL A 265 10.20 -7.12 -12.92
CA VAL A 265 8.91 -7.82 -13.07
C VAL A 265 8.88 -9.13 -12.29
N ALA A 266 9.95 -9.92 -12.37
CA ALA A 266 10.04 -11.19 -11.65
C ALA A 266 9.96 -11.00 -10.12
N LEU A 267 10.72 -10.04 -9.57
CA LEU A 267 10.69 -9.71 -8.15
C LEU A 267 9.34 -9.15 -7.71
N SER A 268 8.74 -8.27 -8.50
CA SER A 268 7.44 -7.70 -8.21
C SER A 268 6.33 -8.75 -8.22
N PHE A 269 6.37 -9.68 -9.17
CA PHE A 269 5.42 -10.80 -9.24
C PHE A 269 5.57 -11.76 -8.06
N LEU A 270 6.81 -12.10 -7.69
CA LEU A 270 7.09 -12.93 -6.51
C LEU A 270 6.64 -12.23 -5.22
N GLY A 271 6.95 -10.95 -5.08
CA GLY A 271 6.48 -10.13 -3.97
C GLY A 271 4.97 -10.06 -3.87
N GLY A 272 4.28 -9.85 -4.99
CA GLY A 272 2.82 -9.86 -5.06
C GLY A 272 2.22 -11.18 -4.59
N LYS A 273 2.78 -12.33 -5.01
CA LYS A 273 2.34 -13.65 -4.52
C LYS A 273 2.54 -13.86 -3.02
N ILE A 274 3.65 -13.37 -2.47
CA ILE A 274 3.90 -13.43 -1.03
C ILE A 274 2.85 -12.59 -0.29
N ILE A 275 2.60 -11.36 -0.74
CA ILE A 275 1.61 -10.45 -0.16
C ILE A 275 0.20 -11.07 -0.22
N GLU A 276 -0.17 -11.67 -1.35
CA GLU A 276 -1.43 -12.39 -1.51
C GLU A 276 -1.55 -13.58 -0.53
N SER A 277 -0.46 -14.35 -0.35
CA SER A 277 -0.45 -15.49 0.59
C SER A 277 -0.66 -15.07 2.05
N VAL A 278 -0.24 -13.86 2.41
CA VAL A 278 -0.45 -13.25 3.73
C VAL A 278 -1.88 -12.69 3.86
N GLY A 279 -2.63 -12.58 2.75
CA GLY A 279 -4.05 -12.19 2.77
C GLY A 279 -4.33 -10.77 2.26
N TYR A 280 -3.36 -10.07 1.69
CA TYR A 280 -3.54 -8.74 1.08
C TYR A 280 -3.68 -8.85 -0.44
N GLY A 281 -4.67 -9.62 -0.90
CA GLY A 281 -4.91 -9.92 -2.32
C GLY A 281 -5.29 -8.71 -3.19
N PHE A 282 -5.65 -7.59 -2.58
CA PHE A 282 -5.92 -6.34 -3.31
C PHE A 282 -4.65 -5.62 -3.78
N LEU A 283 -3.48 -5.93 -3.21
CA LEU A 283 -2.19 -5.34 -3.59
C LEU A 283 -1.54 -6.16 -4.71
N GLN A 284 -2.13 -6.14 -5.91
CA GLN A 284 -1.53 -6.81 -7.05
C GLN A 284 -0.71 -5.83 -7.90
N PRO A 285 0.53 -6.21 -8.29
CA PRO A 285 1.35 -5.37 -9.15
C PRO A 285 0.74 -5.25 -10.53
N THR A 286 0.64 -4.03 -11.06
CA THR A 286 0.23 -3.75 -12.42
C THR A 286 1.43 -3.37 -13.28
N PHE A 287 1.47 -3.86 -14.51
CA PHE A 287 2.62 -3.70 -15.41
C PHE A 287 2.19 -3.01 -16.71
N PRO A 288 2.04 -1.67 -16.72
CA PRO A 288 1.70 -0.97 -17.96
C PRO A 288 2.89 -1.01 -18.94
N ALA A 289 2.62 -1.34 -20.22
CA ALA A 289 3.66 -1.54 -21.23
C ALA A 289 4.53 -0.29 -21.47
N TRP A 290 3.96 0.91 -21.33
CA TRP A 290 4.72 2.15 -21.48
C TRP A 290 5.85 2.30 -20.46
N LEU A 291 5.66 1.75 -19.24
CA LEU A 291 6.67 1.80 -18.19
C LEU A 291 7.93 1.00 -18.58
N PHE A 292 7.76 -0.17 -19.18
CA PHE A 292 8.90 -0.96 -19.67
C PHE A 292 9.70 -0.23 -20.73
N ILE A 293 9.00 0.38 -21.69
CA ILE A 293 9.64 1.18 -22.74
C ILE A 293 10.39 2.36 -22.11
N ALA A 294 9.78 3.07 -21.18
CA ALA A 294 10.39 4.20 -20.49
C ALA A 294 11.66 3.77 -19.73
N CYS A 295 11.64 2.66 -19.00
CA CYS A 295 12.80 2.13 -18.28
C CYS A 295 13.95 1.75 -19.23
N ILE A 296 13.66 1.08 -20.34
CA ILE A 296 14.67 0.68 -21.33
C ILE A 296 15.30 1.90 -22.02
N VAL A 297 14.46 2.86 -22.43
CA VAL A 297 14.92 4.12 -23.02
C VAL A 297 15.79 4.90 -22.02
N PHE A 298 15.35 5.02 -20.78
CA PHE A 298 16.11 5.68 -19.72
C PHE A 298 17.48 5.03 -19.49
N ALA A 299 17.54 3.69 -19.41
CA ALA A 299 18.79 2.96 -19.24
C ALA A 299 19.74 3.12 -20.46
N THR A 300 19.17 3.10 -21.67
CA THR A 300 19.92 3.35 -22.92
C THR A 300 20.52 4.75 -22.95
N LEU A 301 19.74 5.77 -22.60
CA LEU A 301 20.19 7.15 -22.51
C LEU A 301 21.27 7.33 -21.43
N THR A 302 21.10 6.68 -20.28
CA THR A 302 22.13 6.70 -19.21
C THR A 302 23.44 6.11 -19.71
N GLY A 303 23.40 4.96 -20.42
CA GLY A 303 24.56 4.37 -21.06
C GLY A 303 25.22 5.31 -22.09
N ALA A 304 24.42 5.93 -22.93
CA ALA A 304 24.90 6.91 -23.92
C ALA A 304 25.61 8.11 -23.26
N ILE A 305 24.96 8.71 -22.24
CA ILE A 305 25.52 9.88 -21.53
C ILE A 305 26.82 9.48 -20.82
N SER A 306 26.85 8.34 -20.14
CA SER A 306 28.04 7.85 -19.43
C SER A 306 29.21 7.54 -20.36
N GLY A 307 28.92 7.02 -21.57
CA GLY A 307 29.92 6.71 -22.58
C GLY A 307 30.35 7.91 -23.44
N ALA A 308 29.63 9.04 -23.39
CA ALA A 308 29.92 10.18 -24.28
C ALA A 308 31.34 10.77 -24.09
N LEU A 309 31.77 10.96 -22.85
CA LEU A 309 33.10 11.47 -22.52
C LEU A 309 34.20 10.52 -22.96
N PRO A 310 34.20 9.21 -22.59
CA PRO A 310 35.19 8.23 -23.07
C PRO A 310 35.22 8.12 -24.61
N SER A 311 34.05 8.07 -25.27
CA SER A 311 33.94 8.01 -26.72
C SER A 311 34.60 9.22 -27.42
N ARG A 312 34.41 10.41 -26.83
CA ARG A 312 35.07 11.63 -27.32
C ARG A 312 36.61 11.55 -27.13
N SER A 313 37.07 10.96 -26.05
CA SER A 313 38.51 10.75 -25.84
C SER A 313 39.07 9.75 -26.84
N ALA A 314 38.37 8.65 -27.12
CA ALA A 314 38.72 7.68 -28.13
C ALA A 314 38.83 8.31 -29.53
N SER A 315 37.89 9.19 -29.89
CA SER A 315 37.88 9.85 -31.18
C SER A 315 39.05 10.80 -31.41
N LYS A 316 39.72 11.27 -30.37
CA LYS A 316 40.83 12.21 -30.43
C LYS A 316 42.20 11.51 -30.34
N VAL A 317 42.29 10.19 -30.31
CA VAL A 317 43.57 9.45 -30.33
C VAL A 317 44.36 9.77 -31.59
N ASN A 318 45.65 10.13 -31.43
CA ASN A 318 46.53 10.42 -32.54
C ASN A 318 47.05 9.08 -33.12
N PRO A 319 46.86 8.82 -34.44
CA PRO A 319 47.28 7.55 -35.04
C PRO A 319 48.80 7.31 -34.93
N VAL A 320 49.62 8.37 -34.98
CA VAL A 320 51.07 8.24 -34.85
C VAL A 320 51.50 7.74 -33.47
N ASP A 321 50.88 8.28 -32.42
CA ASP A 321 51.17 7.89 -31.04
C ASP A 321 50.61 6.51 -30.73
N ALA A 322 49.43 6.17 -31.26
CA ALA A 322 48.79 4.86 -31.07
C ALA A 322 49.57 3.70 -31.68
N LEU A 323 50.28 3.93 -32.78
CA LEU A 323 51.08 2.91 -33.47
C LEU A 323 52.55 2.84 -33.00
N ARG A 324 53.01 3.87 -32.25
CA ARG A 324 54.41 3.96 -31.76
C ARG A 324 54.63 3.24 -30.43
N TYR A 325 53.59 3.00 -29.65
CA TYR A 325 53.68 2.26 -28.37
C TYR A 325 53.75 0.75 -28.62
N GLU A 326 54.95 0.16 -28.38
CA GLU A 326 55.13 -1.26 -28.10
C GLU A 326 54.77 -1.60 -26.66
#